data_e5df7d9bfab547badf30e7de94bb395f
#
_entry.id   e5df7d9bfab547badf30e7de94bb395f
#
_cell.length_a   1.000
_cell.length_b   1.000
_cell.length_c   1.000
_cell.angle_alpha   90.00
_cell.angle_beta   90.00
_cell.angle_gamma   90.00
#
_symmetry.space_group_name_H-M   'P 1'
#
loop_
_entity.id
_entity.type
_entity.pdbx_description
1 polymer ?
#
loop_
_entity_poly.entity_id
_entity_poly.type
_entity_poly.pdbx_seq_one_letter_code
_entity_poly.pdbx_strand_id
1 'polypeptide(L)'
;MNLLEFADIKLKQKKILFEQLRSLNKKTKSGRSLLKIHSKWVDEVIQEFYKNFSQNTQNCIVALGGYGRNQLNPYSDIDLMILYTKLDNSIEKLSKDLSDLLYKLGYDTSVIVRTLKDCFELSKQDDTIKTSLMDSKYICGNQKLFLRYEFILKKIIEMDKVSYVKTKIESYQIRHAKYGNTVFVLEPNIKEGVGGLRDYHSVVWIYKAIFNTKNALDMKKHNLMTDFDYEILTSALYFLWRLRNAMHFVANGKNDILYLNLREAIASEMQIYASSYFSAQERLMRKYYYYARKMQDVCEKLINKAAIYISENKNPVVFEIDSKTKVVNNHLEFYDDLNLYNILILFYYSVRYCVNL
;
A
#
# COMPACT_ATOMS: atom_id res chain seq x y z
N MET A 1 8.70 -28.50 -22.90
CA MET A 1 9.27 -27.16 -22.65
C MET A 1 9.94 -27.20 -21.29
N ASN A 2 11.21 -26.87 -21.21
CA ASN A 2 11.93 -26.76 -19.95
C ASN A 2 11.73 -25.37 -19.32
N LEU A 3 12.16 -25.20 -18.04
CA LEU A 3 11.96 -23.94 -17.30
C LEU A 3 12.68 -22.75 -17.96
N LEU A 4 13.86 -22.98 -18.55
CA LEU A 4 14.64 -21.93 -19.19
C LEU A 4 13.94 -21.42 -20.46
N GLU A 5 13.46 -22.32 -21.31
CA GLU A 5 12.71 -21.99 -22.53
C GLU A 5 11.43 -21.21 -22.15
N PHE A 6 10.70 -21.65 -21.11
CA PHE A 6 9.52 -20.96 -20.61
C PHE A 6 9.85 -19.54 -20.17
N ALA A 7 10.91 -19.37 -19.37
CA ALA A 7 11.32 -18.06 -18.87
C ALA A 7 11.75 -17.12 -20.03
N ASP A 8 12.44 -17.63 -21.06
CA ASP A 8 12.85 -16.82 -22.21
C ASP A 8 11.66 -16.31 -23.02
N ILE A 9 10.63 -17.16 -23.20
CA ILE A 9 9.37 -16.75 -23.84
C ILE A 9 8.70 -15.64 -23.03
N LYS A 10 8.56 -15.83 -21.70
CA LYS A 10 7.93 -14.85 -20.81
C LYS A 10 8.72 -13.55 -20.71
N LEU A 11 10.03 -13.59 -20.78
CA LEU A 11 10.88 -12.40 -20.82
C LEU A 11 10.62 -11.55 -22.08
N LYS A 12 10.49 -12.18 -23.25
CA LYS A 12 10.10 -11.48 -24.48
C LYS A 12 8.72 -10.83 -24.36
N GLN A 13 7.75 -11.57 -23.83
CA GLN A 13 6.39 -11.04 -23.57
C GLN A 13 6.41 -9.86 -22.57
N LYS A 14 7.21 -9.95 -21.50
CA LYS A 14 7.37 -8.85 -20.53
C LYS A 14 7.89 -7.57 -21.19
N LYS A 15 8.86 -7.64 -22.09
CA LYS A 15 9.39 -6.46 -22.79
C LYS A 15 8.28 -5.75 -23.56
N ILE A 16 7.50 -6.49 -24.35
CA ILE A 16 6.36 -5.93 -25.10
C ILE A 16 5.33 -5.32 -24.15
N LEU A 17 4.97 -6.04 -23.07
CA LEU A 17 4.06 -5.53 -22.04
C LEU A 17 4.56 -4.22 -21.44
N PHE A 18 5.83 -4.10 -21.10
CA PHE A 18 6.38 -2.89 -20.46
C PHE A 18 6.33 -1.68 -21.37
N GLU A 19 6.53 -1.83 -22.68
CA GLU A 19 6.34 -0.77 -23.67
C GLU A 19 4.86 -0.32 -23.72
N GLN A 20 3.93 -1.30 -23.71
CA GLN A 20 2.49 -1.00 -23.68
C GLN A 20 2.09 -0.30 -22.36
N LEU A 21 2.59 -0.77 -21.21
CA LEU A 21 2.33 -0.15 -19.91
C LEU A 21 2.88 1.29 -19.84
N ARG A 22 4.07 1.52 -20.38
CA ARG A 22 4.66 2.86 -20.47
C ARG A 22 3.82 3.79 -21.32
N SER A 23 3.38 3.33 -22.48
CA SER A 23 2.47 4.08 -23.35
C SER A 23 1.14 4.38 -22.66
N LEU A 24 0.58 3.40 -21.94
CA LEU A 24 -0.65 3.56 -21.16
C LEU A 24 -0.49 4.60 -20.04
N ASN A 25 0.64 4.58 -19.31
CA ASN A 25 0.90 5.54 -18.24
C ASN A 25 0.94 6.99 -18.75
N LYS A 26 1.44 7.21 -19.96
CA LYS A 26 1.42 8.53 -20.61
C LYS A 26 0.00 8.99 -20.91
N LYS A 27 -0.84 8.11 -21.45
CA LYS A 27 -2.20 8.44 -21.95
C LYS A 27 -3.24 8.58 -20.83
N THR A 28 -3.08 7.90 -19.70
CA THR A 28 -4.10 7.87 -18.62
C THR A 28 -3.81 8.89 -17.53
N LYS A 29 -4.89 9.42 -16.92
CA LYS A 29 -4.77 10.26 -15.70
C LYS A 29 -4.58 9.43 -14.42
N SER A 30 -4.85 8.14 -14.47
CA SER A 30 -4.80 7.22 -13.32
C SER A 30 -3.78 6.11 -13.55
N GLY A 31 -2.88 5.89 -12.60
CA GLY A 31 -1.96 4.75 -12.63
C GLY A 31 -2.62 3.39 -12.37
N ARG A 32 -3.89 3.35 -11.96
CA ARG A 32 -4.58 2.14 -11.48
C ARG A 32 -4.71 1.04 -12.55
N SER A 33 -5.05 1.40 -13.78
CA SER A 33 -5.21 0.44 -14.88
C SER A 33 -3.93 -0.29 -15.20
N LEU A 34 -2.81 0.43 -15.21
CA LEU A 34 -1.48 -0.15 -15.39
C LEU A 34 -1.17 -1.19 -14.32
N LEU A 35 -1.38 -0.86 -13.05
CA LEU A 35 -1.12 -1.78 -11.93
C LEU A 35 -1.93 -3.07 -12.05
N LYS A 36 -3.20 -2.95 -12.46
CA LYS A 36 -4.08 -4.12 -12.67
C LYS A 36 -3.62 -4.99 -13.82
N ILE A 37 -3.27 -4.39 -14.97
CA ILE A 37 -2.79 -5.13 -16.16
C ILE A 37 -1.49 -5.85 -15.83
N HIS A 38 -0.55 -5.16 -15.17
CA HIS A 38 0.71 -5.78 -14.78
C HIS A 38 0.51 -6.92 -13.78
N SER A 39 -0.29 -6.70 -12.73
CA SER A 39 -0.61 -7.76 -11.75
C SER A 39 -1.28 -8.97 -12.40
N LYS A 40 -2.21 -8.72 -13.34
CA LYS A 40 -2.89 -9.81 -14.07
C LYS A 40 -1.93 -10.61 -14.94
N TRP A 41 -1.03 -9.95 -15.64
CA TRP A 41 -0.04 -10.64 -16.45
C TRP A 41 0.88 -11.53 -15.59
N VAL A 42 1.31 -11.05 -14.42
CA VAL A 42 2.10 -11.87 -13.49
C VAL A 42 1.27 -13.04 -12.96
N ASP A 43 -0.02 -12.85 -12.66
CA ASP A 43 -0.93 -13.94 -12.29
C ASP A 43 -0.95 -15.03 -13.37
N GLU A 44 -1.11 -14.65 -14.65
CA GLU A 44 -1.15 -15.57 -15.79
C GLU A 44 0.17 -16.32 -15.96
N VAL A 45 1.32 -15.65 -15.79
CA VAL A 45 2.66 -16.30 -15.83
C VAL A 45 2.80 -17.34 -14.73
N ILE A 46 2.41 -17.01 -13.49
CA ILE A 46 2.51 -17.93 -12.36
C ILE A 46 1.52 -19.10 -12.50
N GLN A 47 0.33 -18.86 -12.99
CA GLN A 47 -0.67 -19.91 -13.24
C GLN A 47 -0.20 -20.90 -14.31
N GLU A 48 0.37 -20.39 -15.41
CA GLU A 48 0.91 -21.23 -16.48
C GLU A 48 2.15 -22.00 -16.00
N PHE A 49 3.03 -21.35 -15.25
CA PHE A 49 4.15 -22.01 -14.59
C PHE A 49 3.67 -23.15 -13.68
N TYR A 50 2.72 -22.87 -12.78
CA TYR A 50 2.21 -23.86 -11.86
C TYR A 50 1.60 -25.07 -12.60
N LYS A 51 0.82 -24.83 -13.64
CA LYS A 51 0.23 -25.90 -14.48
C LYS A 51 1.28 -26.80 -15.13
N ASN A 52 2.39 -26.23 -15.58
CA ASN A 52 3.41 -26.97 -16.34
C ASN A 52 4.46 -27.64 -15.45
N PHE A 53 4.73 -27.10 -14.27
CA PHE A 53 5.88 -27.52 -13.45
C PHE A 53 5.51 -28.01 -12.04
N SER A 54 4.30 -27.76 -11.54
CA SER A 54 3.86 -28.29 -10.26
C SER A 54 3.26 -29.68 -10.43
N GLN A 55 3.74 -30.61 -9.62
CA GLN A 55 3.21 -31.99 -9.56
C GLN A 55 2.33 -32.22 -8.31
N ASN A 56 2.26 -31.25 -7.41
CA ASN A 56 1.62 -31.39 -6.11
C ASN A 56 0.31 -30.62 -6.04
N THR A 57 -0.77 -31.29 -5.70
CA THR A 57 -2.12 -30.69 -5.54
C THR A 57 -2.43 -30.26 -4.11
N GLN A 58 -1.50 -30.42 -3.16
CA GLN A 58 -1.70 -30.12 -1.74
C GLN A 58 -1.15 -28.74 -1.31
N ASN A 59 -0.87 -27.89 -2.29
CA ASN A 59 -0.41 -26.53 -2.04
C ASN A 59 -1.16 -25.52 -2.92
N CYS A 60 -1.04 -24.24 -2.57
CA CYS A 60 -1.47 -23.14 -3.43
C CYS A 60 -0.49 -21.97 -3.35
N ILE A 61 -0.44 -21.18 -4.41
CA ILE A 61 0.35 -19.95 -4.49
C ILE A 61 -0.54 -18.76 -4.14
N VAL A 62 -0.07 -17.95 -3.22
CA VAL A 62 -0.75 -16.77 -2.69
C VAL A 62 0.15 -15.55 -2.88
N ALA A 63 -0.35 -14.50 -3.52
CA ALA A 63 0.33 -13.21 -3.60
C ALA A 63 0.15 -12.44 -2.28
N LEU A 64 1.19 -11.73 -1.86
CA LEU A 64 1.20 -10.92 -0.65
C LEU A 64 1.49 -9.45 -0.95
N GLY A 65 1.30 -8.59 0.05
CA GLY A 65 1.70 -7.18 0.01
C GLY A 65 1.14 -6.40 -1.18
N GLY A 66 1.99 -5.65 -1.88
CA GLY A 66 1.60 -4.84 -3.05
C GLY A 66 1.01 -5.68 -4.19
N TYR A 67 1.56 -6.84 -4.41
CA TYR A 67 1.08 -7.78 -5.42
C TYR A 67 -0.28 -8.40 -5.01
N GLY A 68 -0.45 -8.75 -3.75
CA GLY A 68 -1.73 -9.24 -3.22
C GLY A 68 -2.86 -8.22 -3.35
N ARG A 69 -2.56 -6.91 -3.25
CA ARG A 69 -3.53 -5.83 -3.48
C ARG A 69 -3.81 -5.51 -4.95
N ASN A 70 -3.20 -6.21 -5.92
CA ASN A 70 -3.20 -5.85 -7.35
C ASN A 70 -2.62 -4.44 -7.62
N GLN A 71 -1.57 -4.07 -6.89
CA GLN A 71 -0.91 -2.76 -6.96
C GLN A 71 0.57 -2.91 -7.36
N LEU A 72 0.86 -3.76 -8.35
CA LEU A 72 2.21 -4.04 -8.80
C LEU A 72 2.68 -2.95 -9.78
N ASN A 73 3.56 -2.05 -9.33
CA ASN A 73 4.25 -1.10 -10.22
C ASN A 73 5.29 -1.84 -11.09
N PRO A 74 5.77 -1.26 -12.21
CA PRO A 74 6.59 -1.97 -13.20
C PRO A 74 7.82 -2.70 -12.64
N TYR A 75 8.52 -2.12 -11.69
CA TYR A 75 9.74 -2.69 -11.08
C TYR A 75 9.56 -2.92 -9.57
N SER A 76 8.34 -3.21 -9.12
CA SER A 76 8.09 -3.59 -7.72
C SER A 76 8.49 -5.02 -7.44
N ASP A 77 8.82 -5.28 -6.18
CA ASP A 77 9.07 -6.62 -5.66
C ASP A 77 7.82 -7.50 -5.78
N ILE A 78 8.00 -8.79 -5.96
CA ILE A 78 6.94 -9.80 -5.98
C ILE A 78 7.06 -10.64 -4.72
N ASP A 79 6.12 -10.46 -3.80
CA ASP A 79 6.03 -11.25 -2.58
C ASP A 79 5.01 -12.37 -2.75
N LEU A 80 5.45 -13.63 -2.56
CA LEU A 80 4.64 -14.82 -2.70
C LEU A 80 4.71 -15.71 -1.46
N MET A 81 3.64 -16.43 -1.22
CA MET A 81 3.58 -17.50 -0.24
C MET A 81 3.13 -18.80 -0.93
N ILE A 82 3.89 -19.86 -0.76
CA ILE A 82 3.44 -21.22 -1.04
C ILE A 82 2.82 -21.76 0.25
N LEU A 83 1.51 -21.83 0.26
CA LEU A 83 0.77 -22.42 1.36
C LEU A 83 0.62 -23.92 1.10
N TYR A 84 0.99 -24.75 2.07
CA TYR A 84 1.00 -26.20 1.92
C TYR A 84 0.43 -26.94 3.14
N THR A 85 0.09 -28.22 2.96
CA THR A 85 -0.40 -29.07 4.04
C THR A 85 0.67 -30.04 4.55
N LYS A 86 1.53 -30.56 3.68
CA LYS A 86 2.62 -31.47 4.01
C LYS A 86 3.88 -31.05 3.26
N LEU A 87 4.98 -30.89 3.99
CA LEU A 87 6.27 -30.59 3.39
C LEU A 87 6.84 -31.82 2.72
N ASP A 88 7.28 -31.68 1.48
CA ASP A 88 7.99 -32.67 0.70
C ASP A 88 8.96 -31.99 -0.27
N ASN A 89 9.83 -32.75 -0.92
CA ASN A 89 10.82 -32.24 -1.88
C ASN A 89 10.16 -31.48 -3.05
N SER A 90 8.87 -31.74 -3.36
CA SER A 90 8.17 -31.04 -4.44
C SER A 90 7.89 -29.58 -4.10
N ILE A 91 7.65 -29.27 -2.81
CA ILE A 91 7.42 -27.89 -2.33
C ILE A 91 8.72 -27.08 -2.39
N GLU A 92 9.85 -27.67 -1.96
CA GLU A 92 11.15 -27.01 -2.04
C GLU A 92 11.54 -26.71 -3.49
N LYS A 93 11.37 -27.73 -4.38
CA LYS A 93 11.59 -27.55 -5.81
C LYS A 93 10.69 -26.48 -6.40
N LEU A 94 9.39 -26.48 -6.09
CA LEU A 94 8.45 -25.48 -6.56
C LEU A 94 8.85 -24.06 -6.13
N SER A 95 9.27 -23.88 -4.87
CA SER A 95 9.75 -22.61 -4.34
C SER A 95 10.98 -22.11 -5.08
N LYS A 96 11.95 -22.98 -5.31
CA LYS A 96 13.18 -22.66 -6.04
C LYS A 96 12.89 -22.31 -7.50
N ASP A 97 12.18 -23.18 -8.22
CA ASP A 97 11.88 -22.99 -9.64
C ASP A 97 11.07 -21.71 -9.89
N LEU A 98 10.13 -21.39 -8.98
CA LEU A 98 9.34 -20.16 -9.04
C LEU A 98 10.21 -18.90 -8.79
N SER A 99 11.11 -18.96 -7.80
CA SER A 99 12.07 -17.88 -7.53
C SER A 99 13.00 -17.66 -8.71
N ASP A 100 13.55 -18.73 -9.28
CA ASP A 100 14.46 -18.69 -10.45
C ASP A 100 13.76 -18.10 -11.69
N LEU A 101 12.49 -18.49 -11.93
CA LEU A 101 11.68 -17.92 -12.99
C LEU A 101 11.52 -16.40 -12.82
N LEU A 102 11.06 -15.94 -11.66
CA LEU A 102 10.80 -14.52 -11.41
C LEU A 102 12.08 -13.70 -11.44
N TYR A 103 13.18 -14.21 -10.89
CA TYR A 103 14.50 -13.59 -10.99
C TYR A 103 14.95 -13.46 -12.46
N LYS A 104 14.81 -14.51 -13.29
CA LYS A 104 15.12 -14.45 -14.72
C LYS A 104 14.26 -13.45 -15.48
N LEU A 105 13.02 -13.25 -15.02
CA LEU A 105 12.15 -12.19 -15.54
C LEU A 105 12.56 -10.80 -15.02
N GLY A 106 13.58 -10.67 -14.18
CA GLY A 106 14.09 -9.41 -13.64
C GLY A 106 13.16 -8.80 -12.58
N TYR A 107 12.57 -9.62 -11.72
CA TYR A 107 11.88 -9.20 -10.51
C TYR A 107 12.69 -9.54 -9.26
N ASP A 108 12.77 -8.59 -8.34
CA ASP A 108 13.11 -8.93 -6.96
C ASP A 108 11.94 -9.70 -6.36
N THR A 109 12.22 -10.85 -5.75
CA THR A 109 11.17 -11.73 -5.26
C THR A 109 11.46 -12.29 -3.87
N SER A 110 10.42 -12.44 -3.10
CA SER A 110 10.41 -13.17 -1.83
C SER A 110 9.36 -14.28 -1.93
N VAL A 111 9.82 -15.54 -1.93
CA VAL A 111 8.94 -16.72 -1.92
C VAL A 111 9.07 -17.41 -0.57
N ILE A 112 8.06 -17.25 0.27
CA ILE A 112 7.99 -17.91 1.58
C ILE A 112 7.14 -19.18 1.52
N VAL A 113 7.47 -20.15 2.34
CA VAL A 113 6.75 -21.44 2.42
C VAL A 113 6.15 -21.58 3.81
N ARG A 114 4.82 -21.76 3.92
CA ARG A 114 4.10 -21.79 5.20
C ARG A 114 2.95 -22.78 5.24
N THR A 115 2.69 -23.33 6.42
CA THR A 115 1.43 -24.01 6.75
C THR A 115 0.42 -23.03 7.29
N LEU A 116 -0.84 -23.47 7.43
CA LEU A 116 -1.90 -22.70 8.12
C LEU A 116 -1.51 -22.39 9.58
N LYS A 117 -0.82 -23.33 10.25
CA LYS A 117 -0.33 -23.16 11.62
C LYS A 117 0.74 -22.08 11.67
N ASP A 118 1.71 -22.08 10.74
CA ASP A 118 2.75 -21.06 10.69
C ASP A 118 2.16 -19.67 10.47
N CYS A 119 1.18 -19.54 9.55
CA CYS A 119 0.49 -18.26 9.33
C CYS A 119 -0.14 -17.74 10.64
N PHE A 120 -0.77 -18.61 11.41
CA PHE A 120 -1.42 -18.24 12.66
C PHE A 120 -0.41 -17.89 13.75
N GLU A 121 0.58 -18.75 14.01
CA GLU A 121 1.54 -18.56 15.12
C GLU A 121 2.49 -17.39 14.87
N LEU A 122 3.03 -17.26 13.65
CA LEU A 122 3.94 -16.16 13.32
C LEU A 122 3.24 -14.79 13.32
N SER A 123 1.96 -14.73 12.94
CA SER A 123 1.18 -13.48 12.98
C SER A 123 0.92 -12.97 14.41
N LYS A 124 1.07 -13.80 15.45
CA LYS A 124 1.00 -13.37 16.86
C LYS A 124 2.28 -12.66 17.30
N GLN A 125 3.40 -13.00 16.67
CA GLN A 125 4.72 -12.53 17.09
C GLN A 125 5.15 -11.27 16.35
N ASP A 126 4.62 -11.07 15.12
CA ASP A 126 5.04 -9.97 14.25
C ASP A 126 3.86 -9.38 13.47
N ASP A 127 3.55 -8.12 13.77
CA ASP A 127 2.52 -7.34 13.12
C ASP A 127 2.83 -7.04 11.63
N THR A 128 4.09 -7.18 11.19
CA THR A 128 4.44 -7.06 9.76
C THR A 128 3.99 -8.29 9.00
N ILE A 129 4.14 -9.47 9.59
CA ILE A 129 3.60 -10.73 9.05
C ILE A 129 2.08 -10.66 8.99
N LYS A 130 1.40 -10.26 10.09
CA LYS A 130 -0.04 -10.07 10.13
C LYS A 130 -0.51 -9.15 9.00
N THR A 131 0.16 -8.01 8.83
CA THR A 131 -0.14 -7.04 7.77
C THR A 131 0.04 -7.64 6.37
N SER A 132 1.11 -8.39 6.13
CA SER A 132 1.37 -9.05 4.85
C SER A 132 0.29 -10.09 4.51
N LEU A 133 -0.12 -10.89 5.49
CA LEU A 133 -1.21 -11.86 5.34
C LEU A 133 -2.56 -11.19 5.06
N MET A 134 -2.83 -10.02 5.65
CA MET A 134 -4.03 -9.23 5.37
C MET A 134 -4.14 -8.81 3.90
N ASP A 135 -3.02 -8.64 3.21
CA ASP A 135 -2.94 -8.24 1.81
C ASP A 135 -2.81 -9.44 0.85
N SER A 136 -3.31 -10.59 1.23
CA SER A 136 -3.20 -11.83 0.45
C SER A 136 -4.22 -11.93 -0.68
N LYS A 137 -3.80 -12.60 -1.78
CA LYS A 137 -4.64 -12.92 -2.93
C LYS A 137 -4.29 -14.33 -3.45
N TYR A 138 -5.29 -15.16 -3.67
CA TYR A 138 -5.12 -16.46 -4.33
C TYR A 138 -4.67 -16.28 -5.79
N ILE A 139 -3.67 -17.07 -6.21
CA ILE A 139 -3.20 -17.11 -7.58
C ILE A 139 -3.59 -18.43 -8.26
N CYS A 140 -3.16 -19.56 -7.69
CA CYS A 140 -3.45 -20.90 -8.25
C CYS A 140 -3.20 -22.01 -7.22
N GLY A 141 -3.55 -23.25 -7.58
CA GLY A 141 -3.33 -24.43 -6.76
C GLY A 141 -4.59 -24.88 -6.02
N ASN A 142 -4.44 -25.42 -4.82
CA ASN A 142 -5.53 -25.97 -4.03
C ASN A 142 -6.46 -24.88 -3.45
N GLN A 143 -7.57 -24.63 -4.10
CA GLN A 143 -8.55 -23.64 -3.68
C GLN A 143 -9.18 -23.96 -2.31
N LYS A 144 -9.38 -25.24 -1.97
CA LYS A 144 -9.94 -25.63 -0.66
C LYS A 144 -8.97 -25.28 0.48
N LEU A 145 -7.66 -25.41 0.23
CA LEU A 145 -6.65 -24.98 1.20
C LEU A 145 -6.67 -23.46 1.39
N PHE A 146 -6.80 -22.69 0.30
CA PHE A 146 -6.93 -21.24 0.36
C PHE A 146 -8.19 -20.79 1.13
N LEU A 147 -9.35 -21.43 0.93
CA LEU A 147 -10.57 -21.14 1.70
C LEU A 147 -10.38 -21.38 3.22
N ARG A 148 -9.65 -22.45 3.58
CA ARG A 148 -9.27 -22.69 4.99
C ARG A 148 -8.34 -21.60 5.52
N TYR A 149 -7.41 -21.12 4.70
CA TYR A 149 -6.56 -19.99 5.03
C TYR A 149 -7.37 -18.71 5.26
N GLU A 150 -8.35 -18.38 4.39
CA GLU A 150 -9.21 -17.20 4.59
C GLU A 150 -9.98 -17.26 5.92
N PHE A 151 -10.41 -18.46 6.33
CA PHE A 151 -11.04 -18.63 7.64
C PHE A 151 -10.07 -18.33 8.79
N ILE A 152 -8.83 -18.81 8.70
CA ILE A 152 -7.78 -18.54 9.71
C ILE A 152 -7.39 -17.06 9.67
N LEU A 153 -7.30 -16.44 8.49
CA LEU A 153 -7.00 -15.03 8.33
C LEU A 153 -8.02 -14.14 9.06
N LYS A 154 -9.31 -14.48 9.03
CA LYS A 154 -10.33 -13.77 9.81
C LYS A 154 -10.02 -13.83 11.30
N LYS A 155 -9.66 -15.00 11.83
CA LYS A 155 -9.25 -15.15 13.24
C LYS A 155 -7.99 -14.34 13.56
N ILE A 156 -7.00 -14.32 12.65
CA ILE A 156 -5.78 -13.52 12.81
C ILE A 156 -6.12 -12.02 12.87
N ILE A 157 -7.03 -11.54 12.04
CA ILE A 157 -7.44 -10.13 12.02
C ILE A 157 -8.15 -9.74 13.31
N GLU A 158 -9.05 -10.58 13.81
CA GLU A 158 -9.84 -10.34 15.04
C GLU A 158 -9.00 -10.42 16.32
N MET A 159 -7.92 -11.20 16.28
CA MET A 159 -7.02 -11.39 17.42
C MET A 159 -6.22 -10.10 17.68
N ASP A 160 -6.27 -9.63 18.94
CA ASP A 160 -5.50 -8.46 19.41
C ASP A 160 -5.63 -7.21 18.52
N LYS A 161 -6.81 -7.01 17.89
CA LYS A 161 -7.03 -5.92 16.95
C LYS A 161 -6.73 -4.54 17.52
N VAL A 162 -7.00 -4.29 18.81
CA VAL A 162 -6.71 -3.02 19.49
C VAL A 162 -5.20 -2.79 19.58
N SER A 163 -4.44 -3.79 20.01
CA SER A 163 -2.97 -3.73 20.05
C SER A 163 -2.38 -3.49 18.66
N TYR A 164 -2.83 -4.25 17.66
CA TYR A 164 -2.40 -4.09 16.27
C TYR A 164 -2.64 -2.67 15.76
N VAL A 165 -3.82 -2.11 16.01
CA VAL A 165 -4.16 -0.75 15.55
C VAL A 165 -3.27 0.29 16.23
N LYS A 166 -3.02 0.17 17.55
CA LYS A 166 -2.07 1.03 18.28
C LYS A 166 -0.68 0.97 17.66
N THR A 167 -0.13 -0.22 17.45
CA THR A 167 1.18 -0.41 16.80
C THR A 167 1.22 0.22 15.40
N LYS A 168 0.13 0.15 14.62
CA LYS A 168 0.08 0.78 13.28
C LYS A 168 0.02 2.30 13.35
N ILE A 169 -0.67 2.88 14.33
CA ILE A 169 -0.69 4.32 14.56
C ILE A 169 0.70 4.80 15.00
N GLU A 170 1.35 4.12 15.94
CA GLU A 170 2.72 4.42 16.37
C GLU A 170 3.71 4.31 15.20
N SER A 171 3.63 3.24 14.41
CA SER A 171 4.47 3.05 13.22
C SER A 171 4.27 4.17 12.18
N TYR A 172 3.05 4.68 12.03
CA TYR A 172 2.74 5.83 11.18
C TYR A 172 3.43 7.10 11.69
N GLN A 173 3.34 7.38 13.00
CA GLN A 173 3.97 8.55 13.63
C GLN A 173 5.51 8.50 13.56
N ILE A 174 6.11 7.34 13.90
CA ILE A 174 7.56 7.12 13.82
C ILE A 174 8.06 7.32 12.38
N ARG A 175 7.32 6.81 11.40
CA ARG A 175 7.67 6.99 9.99
C ARG A 175 7.58 8.47 9.58
N HIS A 176 6.52 9.19 9.97
CA HIS A 176 6.40 10.63 9.69
C HIS A 176 7.56 11.42 10.31
N ALA A 177 7.93 11.15 11.57
CA ALA A 177 9.08 11.77 12.21
C ALA A 177 10.38 11.51 11.45
N LYS A 178 10.61 10.27 10.97
CA LYS A 178 11.78 9.91 10.15
C LYS A 178 11.86 10.73 8.85
N TYR A 179 10.73 11.09 8.26
CA TYR A 179 10.66 11.88 7.02
C TYR A 179 10.37 13.38 7.25
N GLY A 180 10.64 13.89 8.47
CA GLY A 180 10.62 15.32 8.80
C GLY A 180 9.22 15.90 9.04
N ASN A 181 8.19 15.09 9.26
CA ASN A 181 6.81 15.51 9.55
C ASN A 181 6.19 16.47 8.51
N THR A 182 6.72 16.54 7.31
CA THR A 182 6.26 17.47 6.28
C THR A 182 6.27 16.82 4.90
N VAL A 183 5.35 17.25 4.04
CA VAL A 183 5.34 16.89 2.61
C VAL A 183 6.33 17.71 1.80
N PHE A 184 6.79 18.87 2.32
CA PHE A 184 7.63 19.83 1.62
C PHE A 184 9.12 19.48 1.74
N VAL A 185 9.49 18.30 1.25
CA VAL A 185 10.86 17.80 1.22
C VAL A 185 11.43 17.96 -0.17
N LEU A 186 12.71 18.34 -0.27
CA LEU A 186 13.35 18.59 -1.57
C LEU A 186 13.35 17.35 -2.46
N GLU A 187 13.72 16.18 -1.96
CA GLU A 187 13.68 14.90 -2.68
C GLU A 187 12.79 13.91 -1.92
N PRO A 188 11.45 14.02 -2.10
CA PRO A 188 10.52 13.23 -1.31
C PRO A 188 10.50 11.76 -1.71
N ASN A 189 10.38 10.88 -0.72
CA ASN A 189 10.03 9.49 -0.96
C ASN A 189 8.50 9.38 -1.11
N ILE A 190 8.03 9.11 -2.32
CA ILE A 190 6.59 9.09 -2.64
C ILE A 190 5.84 7.87 -2.08
N LYS A 191 6.58 6.87 -1.60
CA LYS A 191 6.00 5.67 -0.97
C LYS A 191 5.97 5.82 0.54
N GLU A 192 7.11 6.08 1.17
CA GLU A 192 7.26 6.05 2.63
C GLU A 192 7.19 7.45 3.27
N GLY A 193 7.40 8.53 2.51
CA GLY A 193 7.33 9.91 2.99
C GLY A 193 5.93 10.33 3.41
N VAL A 194 5.83 11.47 4.09
CA VAL A 194 4.58 12.08 4.53
C VAL A 194 3.69 12.37 3.32
N GLY A 195 2.42 12.02 3.39
CA GLY A 195 1.48 12.11 2.24
C GLY A 195 1.76 11.10 1.13
N GLY A 196 2.61 10.10 1.35
CA GLY A 196 2.95 9.04 0.41
C GLY A 196 1.98 7.86 0.41
N LEU A 197 2.26 6.87 -0.43
CA LEU A 197 1.41 5.69 -0.59
C LEU A 197 1.26 4.87 0.70
N ARG A 198 2.25 4.92 1.60
CA ARG A 198 2.20 4.19 2.87
C ARG A 198 1.16 4.78 3.84
N ASP A 199 0.86 6.08 3.74
CA ASP A 199 -0.21 6.70 4.53
C ASP A 199 -1.56 6.08 4.20
N TYR A 200 -1.87 5.97 2.90
CA TYR A 200 -3.05 5.28 2.42
C TYR A 200 -3.10 3.81 2.89
N HIS A 201 -1.99 3.08 2.77
CA HIS A 201 -1.95 1.68 3.19
C HIS A 201 -2.15 1.54 4.70
N SER A 202 -1.58 2.43 5.52
CA SER A 202 -1.77 2.43 6.98
C SER A 202 -3.24 2.58 7.35
N VAL A 203 -3.95 3.52 6.71
CA VAL A 203 -5.41 3.68 6.89
C VAL A 203 -6.15 2.40 6.51
N VAL A 204 -5.87 1.83 5.32
CA VAL A 204 -6.56 0.61 4.87
C VAL A 204 -6.34 -0.56 5.83
N TRP A 205 -5.13 -0.76 6.34
CA TRP A 205 -4.84 -1.84 7.30
C TRP A 205 -5.53 -1.64 8.64
N ILE A 206 -5.54 -0.41 9.17
CA ILE A 206 -6.24 -0.05 10.41
C ILE A 206 -7.74 -0.33 10.27
N TYR A 207 -8.37 0.18 9.21
CA TYR A 207 -9.80 0.01 8.99
C TYR A 207 -10.19 -1.43 8.65
N LYS A 208 -9.29 -2.18 7.99
CA LYS A 208 -9.48 -3.62 7.79
C LYS A 208 -9.48 -4.38 9.12
N ALA A 209 -8.60 -4.03 10.05
CA ALA A 209 -8.53 -4.67 11.37
C ALA A 209 -9.77 -4.35 12.23
N ILE A 210 -10.28 -3.11 12.18
CA ILE A 210 -11.42 -2.68 13.02
C ILE A 210 -12.76 -3.13 12.41
N PHE A 211 -12.95 -2.88 11.10
CA PHE A 211 -14.25 -2.94 10.41
C PHE A 211 -14.30 -4.01 9.30
N ASN A 212 -13.23 -4.78 9.13
CA ASN A 212 -13.10 -5.79 8.07
C ASN A 212 -13.31 -5.25 6.65
N THR A 213 -12.95 -3.97 6.40
CA THR A 213 -13.05 -3.33 5.09
C THR A 213 -11.92 -3.77 4.16
N LYS A 214 -12.14 -3.80 2.85
CA LYS A 214 -11.17 -4.27 1.86
C LYS A 214 -10.31 -3.14 1.28
N ASN A 215 -10.88 -1.95 1.16
CA ASN A 215 -10.25 -0.78 0.51
C ASN A 215 -11.07 0.49 0.78
N ALA A 216 -10.60 1.64 0.30
CA ALA A 216 -11.27 2.93 0.50
C ALA A 216 -12.73 2.96 -0.03
N LEU A 217 -13.03 2.29 -1.14
CA LEU A 217 -14.41 2.22 -1.65
C LEU A 217 -15.33 1.48 -0.68
N ASP A 218 -14.83 0.42 -0.06
CA ASP A 218 -15.54 -0.35 0.93
C ASP A 218 -15.75 0.47 2.22
N MET A 219 -14.73 1.22 2.65
CA MET A 219 -14.85 2.18 3.74
C MET A 219 -15.94 3.24 3.47
N LYS A 220 -15.99 3.81 2.25
CA LYS A 220 -17.05 4.73 1.83
C LYS A 220 -18.42 4.09 1.91
N LYS A 221 -18.59 2.87 1.38
CA LYS A 221 -19.88 2.14 1.41
C LYS A 221 -20.41 1.88 2.83
N HIS A 222 -19.51 1.74 3.81
CA HIS A 222 -19.84 1.56 5.22
C HIS A 222 -19.92 2.89 6.00
N ASN A 223 -19.96 4.04 5.31
CA ASN A 223 -20.01 5.39 5.90
C ASN A 223 -18.87 5.71 6.88
N LEU A 224 -17.70 5.06 6.69
CA LEU A 224 -16.52 5.29 7.51
C LEU A 224 -15.70 6.50 7.06
N MET A 225 -15.97 7.00 5.84
CA MET A 225 -15.46 8.26 5.30
C MET A 225 -16.53 8.96 4.47
N THR A 226 -16.43 10.29 4.33
CA THR A 226 -17.32 11.07 3.47
C THR A 226 -17.03 10.84 1.99
N ASP A 227 -17.99 11.18 1.12
CA ASP A 227 -17.80 11.17 -0.33
C ASP A 227 -16.64 12.08 -0.75
N PHE A 228 -16.56 13.25 -0.14
CA PHE A 228 -15.51 14.23 -0.36
C PHE A 228 -14.12 13.70 0.01
N ASP A 229 -13.98 13.09 1.20
CA ASP A 229 -12.71 12.46 1.61
C ASP A 229 -12.30 11.33 0.66
N TYR A 230 -13.27 10.53 0.20
CA TYR A 230 -13.03 9.46 -0.77
C TYR A 230 -12.52 9.98 -2.11
N GLU A 231 -13.11 11.04 -2.64
CA GLU A 231 -12.69 11.65 -3.91
C GLU A 231 -11.29 12.25 -3.81
N ILE A 232 -10.99 12.96 -2.72
CA ILE A 232 -9.67 13.51 -2.45
C ILE A 232 -8.64 12.37 -2.36
N LEU A 233 -8.89 11.37 -1.52
CA LEU A 233 -8.00 10.25 -1.28
C LEU A 233 -7.70 9.47 -2.56
N THR A 234 -8.75 9.18 -3.36
CA THR A 234 -8.60 8.40 -4.59
C THR A 234 -7.90 9.21 -5.70
N SER A 235 -8.15 10.51 -5.80
CA SER A 235 -7.45 11.38 -6.77
C SER A 235 -5.96 11.47 -6.46
N ALA A 236 -5.60 11.64 -5.18
CA ALA A 236 -4.21 11.64 -4.73
C ALA A 236 -3.53 10.28 -4.97
N LEU A 237 -4.22 9.20 -4.63
CA LEU A 237 -3.73 7.83 -4.85
C LEU A 237 -3.46 7.55 -6.34
N TYR A 238 -4.37 7.95 -7.23
CA TYR A 238 -4.21 7.77 -8.67
C TYR A 238 -3.04 8.57 -9.23
N PHE A 239 -2.85 9.79 -8.76
CA PHE A 239 -1.69 10.61 -9.11
C PHE A 239 -0.39 9.97 -8.63
N LEU A 240 -0.30 9.53 -7.37
CA LEU A 240 0.89 8.90 -6.81
C LEU A 240 1.25 7.59 -7.50
N TRP A 241 0.27 6.76 -7.86
CA TRP A 241 0.53 5.56 -8.65
C TRP A 241 1.08 5.89 -10.04
N ARG A 242 0.48 6.87 -10.72
CA ARG A 242 0.97 7.32 -12.03
C ARG A 242 2.38 7.89 -11.95
N LEU A 243 2.66 8.69 -10.94
CA LEU A 243 3.98 9.24 -10.66
C LEU A 243 5.00 8.12 -10.40
N ARG A 244 4.68 7.17 -9.54
CA ARG A 244 5.55 6.03 -9.24
C ARG A 244 5.86 5.19 -10.48
N ASN A 245 4.86 4.94 -11.32
CA ASN A 245 5.08 4.26 -12.59
C ASN A 245 6.06 5.02 -13.48
N ALA A 246 5.89 6.35 -13.62
CA ALA A 246 6.78 7.20 -14.41
C ALA A 246 8.21 7.19 -13.85
N MET A 247 8.37 7.26 -12.52
CA MET A 247 9.68 7.18 -11.86
C MET A 247 10.36 5.84 -12.14
N HIS A 248 9.64 4.73 -12.04
CA HIS A 248 10.16 3.39 -12.36
C HIS A 248 10.58 3.27 -13.83
N PHE A 249 9.80 3.80 -14.77
CA PHE A 249 10.16 3.77 -16.19
C PHE A 249 11.35 4.67 -16.54
N VAL A 250 11.46 5.83 -15.89
CA VAL A 250 12.60 6.76 -16.11
C VAL A 250 13.89 6.17 -15.52
N ALA A 251 13.81 5.61 -14.32
CA ALA A 251 14.97 4.98 -13.66
C ALA A 251 15.33 3.61 -14.25
N ASN A 252 14.46 3.05 -15.12
CA ASN A 252 14.56 1.67 -15.60
C ASN A 252 14.79 0.65 -14.46
N GLY A 253 14.12 0.89 -13.32
CA GLY A 253 14.26 0.13 -12.10
C GLY A 253 13.37 0.65 -10.98
N LYS A 254 13.46 0.03 -9.80
CA LYS A 254 12.75 0.47 -8.60
C LYS A 254 13.31 1.81 -8.12
N ASN A 255 12.46 2.83 -8.07
CA ASN A 255 12.81 4.15 -7.54
C ASN A 255 11.58 4.79 -6.89
N ASP A 256 11.66 5.04 -5.58
CA ASP A 256 10.59 5.67 -4.80
C ASP A 256 10.95 7.10 -4.34
N ILE A 257 12.18 7.60 -4.66
CA ILE A 257 12.64 8.96 -4.34
C ILE A 257 12.59 9.83 -5.58
N LEU A 258 11.92 10.97 -5.49
CA LEU A 258 11.79 11.95 -6.58
C LEU A 258 13.03 12.84 -6.65
N TYR A 259 14.15 12.26 -7.14
CA TYR A 259 15.44 12.93 -7.27
C TYR A 259 15.39 14.15 -8.19
N LEU A 260 16.14 15.20 -7.83
CA LEU A 260 16.22 16.47 -8.57
C LEU A 260 16.57 16.27 -10.04
N ASN A 261 17.59 15.47 -10.31
CA ASN A 261 18.12 15.21 -11.66
C ASN A 261 17.17 14.38 -12.55
N LEU A 262 16.17 13.71 -11.98
CA LEU A 262 15.21 12.91 -12.75
C LEU A 262 13.89 13.64 -13.02
N ARG A 263 13.63 14.79 -12.38
CA ARG A 263 12.32 15.47 -12.44
C ARG A 263 11.90 15.88 -13.83
N GLU A 264 12.83 16.36 -14.66
CA GLU A 264 12.51 16.75 -16.02
C GLU A 264 12.07 15.57 -16.87
N ALA A 265 12.81 14.46 -16.80
CA ALA A 265 12.45 13.24 -17.50
C ALA A 265 11.12 12.65 -16.99
N ILE A 266 10.88 12.70 -15.66
CA ILE A 266 9.62 12.25 -15.06
C ILE A 266 8.46 13.16 -15.46
N ALA A 267 8.65 14.48 -15.50
CA ALA A 267 7.64 15.43 -15.97
C ALA A 267 7.26 15.15 -17.42
N SER A 268 8.26 14.93 -18.30
CA SER A 268 8.05 14.53 -19.69
C SER A 268 7.29 13.20 -19.80
N GLU A 269 7.67 12.18 -19.02
CA GLU A 269 6.98 10.87 -18.98
C GLU A 269 5.52 11.00 -18.53
N MET A 270 5.22 11.96 -17.65
CA MET A 270 3.86 12.29 -17.21
C MET A 270 3.14 13.30 -18.10
N GLN A 271 3.72 13.74 -19.22
CA GLN A 271 3.18 14.77 -20.11
C GLN A 271 2.87 16.08 -19.35
N ILE A 272 3.76 16.47 -18.46
CA ILE A 272 3.73 17.75 -17.76
C ILE A 272 4.76 18.66 -18.43
N TYR A 273 4.29 19.66 -19.18
CA TYR A 273 5.13 20.57 -19.94
C TYR A 273 5.33 21.89 -19.20
N ALA A 274 6.36 22.64 -19.55
CA ALA A 274 6.57 24.00 -19.08
C ALA A 274 5.40 24.93 -19.50
N SER A 275 5.23 26.00 -18.78
CA SER A 275 4.34 27.11 -19.11
C SER A 275 5.14 28.40 -19.18
N SER A 276 4.50 29.52 -19.51
CA SER A 276 5.15 30.84 -19.51
C SER A 276 5.76 31.26 -18.17
N TYR A 277 5.27 30.67 -17.05
CA TYR A 277 5.69 31.07 -15.69
C TYR A 277 6.45 29.98 -14.92
N PHE A 278 6.32 28.73 -15.32
CA PHE A 278 6.87 27.59 -14.57
C PHE A 278 7.48 26.54 -15.48
N SER A 279 8.65 26.05 -15.11
CA SER A 279 9.27 24.88 -15.75
C SER A 279 8.44 23.61 -15.56
N ALA A 280 8.71 22.59 -16.36
CA ALA A 280 8.06 21.29 -16.22
C ALA A 280 8.30 20.65 -14.83
N GLN A 281 9.52 20.81 -14.30
CA GLN A 281 9.90 20.31 -12.97
C GLN A 281 9.11 21.01 -11.87
N GLU A 282 8.99 22.33 -11.90
CA GLU A 282 8.20 23.09 -10.92
C GLU A 282 6.71 22.71 -10.96
N ARG A 283 6.16 22.54 -12.16
CA ARG A 283 4.77 22.07 -12.32
C ARG A 283 4.55 20.66 -11.80
N LEU A 284 5.54 19.78 -11.99
CA LEU A 284 5.52 18.43 -11.40
C LEU A 284 5.50 18.51 -9.87
N MET A 285 6.42 19.28 -9.28
CA MET A 285 6.54 19.42 -7.82
C MET A 285 5.31 20.07 -7.18
N ARG A 286 4.74 21.10 -7.80
CA ARG A 286 3.48 21.71 -7.33
C ARG A 286 2.35 20.69 -7.29
N LYS A 287 2.21 19.85 -8.34
CA LYS A 287 1.21 18.77 -8.35
C LYS A 287 1.50 17.73 -7.27
N TYR A 288 2.78 17.33 -7.10
CA TYR A 288 3.16 16.38 -6.07
C TYR A 288 2.79 16.91 -4.68
N TYR A 289 3.22 18.11 -4.31
CA TYR A 289 2.92 18.69 -3.00
C TYR A 289 1.41 18.85 -2.76
N TYR A 290 0.66 19.25 -3.77
CA TYR A 290 -0.79 19.33 -3.69
C TYR A 290 -1.43 17.99 -3.34
N TYR A 291 -1.08 16.93 -4.06
CA TYR A 291 -1.67 15.62 -3.82
C TYR A 291 -1.15 14.95 -2.56
N ALA A 292 0.14 15.11 -2.24
CA ALA A 292 0.73 14.59 -1.00
C ALA A 292 0.07 15.25 0.22
N ARG A 293 -0.15 16.58 0.19
CA ARG A 293 -0.86 17.28 1.27
C ARG A 293 -2.30 16.79 1.43
N LYS A 294 -3.02 16.62 0.32
CA LYS A 294 -4.38 16.07 0.33
C LYS A 294 -4.44 14.64 0.89
N MET A 295 -3.45 13.80 0.52
CA MET A 295 -3.30 12.46 1.08
C MET A 295 -3.07 12.51 2.59
N GLN A 296 -2.14 13.33 3.05
CA GLN A 296 -1.84 13.53 4.46
C GLN A 296 -3.10 13.94 5.24
N ASP A 297 -3.79 15.01 4.82
CA ASP A 297 -4.95 15.56 5.53
C ASP A 297 -6.05 14.51 5.73
N VAL A 298 -6.39 13.75 4.69
CA VAL A 298 -7.43 12.71 4.79
C VAL A 298 -6.96 11.52 5.62
N CYS A 299 -5.70 11.08 5.45
CA CYS A 299 -5.18 9.94 6.22
C CYS A 299 -5.07 10.27 7.71
N GLU A 300 -4.57 11.45 8.09
CA GLU A 300 -4.53 11.90 9.50
C GLU A 300 -5.93 11.91 10.12
N LYS A 301 -6.91 12.50 9.44
CA LYS A 301 -8.30 12.51 9.87
C LYS A 301 -8.84 11.09 10.14
N LEU A 302 -8.57 10.15 9.22
CA LEU A 302 -9.06 8.77 9.35
C LEU A 302 -8.32 8.00 10.47
N ILE A 303 -7.02 8.21 10.62
CA ILE A 303 -6.22 7.59 11.70
C ILE A 303 -6.69 8.09 13.06
N ASN A 304 -6.97 9.40 13.18
CA ASN A 304 -7.50 9.98 14.43
C ASN A 304 -8.87 9.41 14.77
N LYS A 305 -9.78 9.28 13.78
CA LYS A 305 -11.07 8.61 14.00
C LYS A 305 -10.90 7.18 14.49
N ALA A 306 -9.95 6.44 13.92
CA ALA A 306 -9.68 5.07 14.36
C ALA A 306 -9.09 5.03 15.78
N ALA A 307 -8.21 5.97 16.14
CA ALA A 307 -7.65 6.10 17.48
C ALA A 307 -8.76 6.35 18.52
N ILE A 308 -9.68 7.27 18.23
CA ILE A 308 -10.85 7.54 19.08
C ILE A 308 -11.71 6.28 19.24
N TYR A 309 -12.05 5.61 18.13
CA TYR A 309 -12.87 4.40 18.14
C TYR A 309 -12.31 3.30 19.04
N ILE A 310 -10.98 3.06 19.03
CA ILE A 310 -10.37 2.04 19.88
C ILE A 310 -10.23 2.49 21.34
N SER A 311 -10.25 3.79 21.62
CA SER A 311 -10.15 4.32 22.99
C SER A 311 -11.45 4.25 23.76
N GLU A 312 -12.59 4.44 23.12
CA GLU A 312 -13.91 4.33 23.74
C GLU A 312 -14.16 2.93 24.31
N ASN A 313 -13.36 1.95 23.88
CA ASN A 313 -13.47 0.57 24.36
C ASN A 313 -12.55 0.19 25.55
N LYS A 314 -11.55 1.00 25.95
CA LYS A 314 -10.75 0.84 27.22
C LYS A 314 -9.70 1.97 27.35
N ASN A 315 -9.85 2.87 28.32
CA ASN A 315 -8.95 3.95 28.75
C ASN A 315 -8.86 5.18 27.81
N PRO A 316 -8.82 6.41 28.38
CA PRO A 316 -8.77 7.63 27.59
C PRO A 316 -7.55 7.65 26.69
N VAL A 317 -7.73 7.86 25.37
CA VAL A 317 -6.62 8.15 24.47
C VAL A 317 -6.42 9.65 24.47
N VAL A 318 -5.24 10.05 24.86
CA VAL A 318 -4.76 11.42 24.73
C VAL A 318 -4.02 11.50 23.38
N PHE A 319 -4.52 12.30 22.46
CA PHE A 319 -3.87 12.65 21.20
C PHE A 319 -3.43 14.10 21.25
N GLU A 320 -2.13 14.35 21.21
CA GLU A 320 -1.58 15.71 21.14
C GLU A 320 -1.65 16.23 19.71
N ILE A 321 -2.35 17.35 19.49
CA ILE A 321 -2.41 18.03 18.19
C ILE A 321 -1.21 18.99 18.08
N ASP A 322 -0.98 19.75 19.14
CA ASP A 322 0.17 20.64 19.31
C ASP A 322 0.52 20.78 20.80
N SER A 323 1.47 21.66 21.14
CA SER A 323 1.93 21.84 22.52
C SER A 323 0.84 22.37 23.48
N LYS A 324 -0.30 22.83 22.98
CA LYS A 324 -1.37 23.47 23.74
C LYS A 324 -2.72 22.78 23.60
N THR A 325 -2.84 21.84 22.66
CA THR A 325 -4.12 21.22 22.31
C THR A 325 -4.02 19.72 22.28
N LYS A 326 -4.89 19.04 23.01
CA LYS A 326 -5.03 17.59 23.03
C LYS A 326 -6.45 17.18 22.70
N VAL A 327 -6.62 15.99 22.19
CA VAL A 327 -7.92 15.31 22.12
C VAL A 327 -7.96 14.26 23.22
N VAL A 328 -8.93 14.36 24.09
CA VAL A 328 -9.20 13.38 25.15
C VAL A 328 -10.63 12.89 25.01
N ASN A 329 -10.84 11.59 24.79
CA ASN A 329 -12.18 10.99 24.65
C ASN A 329 -13.10 11.74 23.66
N ASN A 330 -12.59 12.06 22.46
CA ASN A 330 -13.33 12.79 21.42
C ASN A 330 -13.65 14.26 21.74
N HIS A 331 -13.05 14.84 22.78
CA HIS A 331 -13.15 16.26 23.13
C HIS A 331 -11.79 16.93 22.99
N LEU A 332 -11.80 18.19 22.49
CA LEU A 332 -10.61 19.04 22.50
C LEU A 332 -10.38 19.57 23.92
N GLU A 333 -9.20 19.30 24.46
CA GLU A 333 -8.68 19.95 25.66
C GLU A 333 -7.61 20.97 25.24
N PHE A 334 -7.81 22.21 25.65
CA PHE A 334 -6.95 23.32 25.31
C PHE A 334 -6.32 23.91 26.58
N TYR A 335 -5.00 24.15 26.54
CA TYR A 335 -4.18 24.53 27.69
C TYR A 335 -3.55 25.91 27.55
N ASP A 336 -4.28 26.87 26.95
CA ASP A 336 -3.83 28.26 26.81
C ASP A 336 -5.02 29.23 26.93
N ASP A 337 -4.77 30.54 26.89
CA ASP A 337 -5.81 31.56 26.99
C ASP A 337 -6.74 31.54 25.77
N LEU A 338 -8.06 31.61 26.05
CA LEU A 338 -9.11 31.69 25.03
C LEU A 338 -9.17 33.09 24.44
N ASN A 339 -8.51 33.33 23.34
CA ASN A 339 -8.69 34.52 22.50
C ASN A 339 -9.34 34.13 21.16
N LEU A 340 -9.77 35.14 20.38
CA LEU A 340 -10.44 34.89 19.10
C LEU A 340 -9.66 33.99 18.14
N TYR A 341 -8.35 34.17 18.08
CA TYR A 341 -7.47 33.38 17.23
C TYR A 341 -7.43 31.89 17.67
N ASN A 342 -7.28 31.64 18.96
CA ASN A 342 -7.29 30.29 19.53
C ASN A 342 -8.65 29.61 19.38
N ILE A 343 -9.75 30.37 19.54
CA ILE A 343 -11.11 29.85 19.28
C ILE A 343 -11.26 29.39 17.82
N LEU A 344 -10.81 30.18 16.86
CA LEU A 344 -10.84 29.80 15.44
C LEU A 344 -9.98 28.57 15.15
N ILE A 345 -8.82 28.43 15.80
CA ILE A 345 -7.98 27.25 15.72
C ILE A 345 -8.71 26.01 16.29
N LEU A 346 -9.38 26.16 17.44
CA LEU A 346 -10.13 25.05 18.04
C LEU A 346 -11.31 24.61 17.14
N PHE A 347 -12.03 25.53 16.52
CA PHE A 347 -13.02 25.20 15.50
C PHE A 347 -12.40 24.47 14.30
N TYR A 348 -11.26 24.97 13.81
CA TYR A 348 -10.53 24.31 12.74
C TYR A 348 -10.13 22.88 13.13
N TYR A 349 -9.61 22.66 14.35
CA TYR A 349 -9.23 21.34 14.85
C TYR A 349 -10.46 20.44 15.06
N SER A 350 -11.57 20.97 15.59
CA SER A 350 -12.80 20.22 15.74
C SER A 350 -13.30 19.67 14.40
N VAL A 351 -13.32 20.50 13.36
CA VAL A 351 -13.71 20.08 12.00
C VAL A 351 -12.65 19.13 11.39
N ARG A 352 -11.37 19.46 11.50
CA ARG A 352 -10.27 18.68 10.90
C ARG A 352 -10.18 17.27 11.48
N TYR A 353 -10.31 17.15 12.77
CA TYR A 353 -10.15 15.88 13.48
C TYR A 353 -11.49 15.20 13.80
N CYS A 354 -12.62 15.83 13.47
CA CYS A 354 -13.98 15.36 13.77
C CYS A 354 -14.18 15.04 15.25
N VAL A 355 -13.74 15.95 16.12
CA VAL A 355 -13.85 15.87 17.57
C VAL A 355 -14.74 16.98 18.12
N ASN A 356 -15.34 16.77 19.29
CA ASN A 356 -16.14 17.77 19.96
C ASN A 356 -15.24 18.88 20.55
N LEU A 357 -15.76 20.11 20.56
CA LEU A 357 -15.14 21.23 21.26
C LEU A 357 -15.32 21.08 22.76
#